data_6eb6de4e8e4854582e50b84a1d84e7f7
#
_entry.id   6eb6de4e8e4854582e50b84a1d84e7f7
#
_cell.length_a   1.000
_cell.length_b   1.000
_cell.length_c   1.000
_cell.angle_alpha   90.00
_cell.angle_beta   90.00
_cell.angle_gamma   90.00
#
_symmetry.space_group_name_H-M   'P 1'
#
loop_
_entity.id
_entity.type
_entity.pdbx_description
1 polymer ?
#
loop_
_entity_poly.entity_id
_entity_poly.type
_entity_poly.pdbx_seq_one_letter_code
_entity_poly.pdbx_strand_id
1 'polypeptide(L)'
;HLGTFALVTVCKINNIDELAAKAYQNKLHFSEMSGGETSPTELVAMLIAEKGSFEEGIQHAQQSIKGSCSLLLLTENGIYAARDKLGRTPIVIGKKEGAYAASSESCGFANLGYEIDRYLGPGEIVFMIAEGCEQRKEPEEKMQVCAFLWVYYGYPASNYEGINVEIVRNRCGRALAKNDEVEIDLVAGIPDSGIGHAIGYANERNIPYLRPFVKYTPTWPRSFMPQNQSIRDLVAKMKLIPIKNLIEGKRFLFCEDSIVRGTQLKDNVQILYDYGAREVHMRPACPTLIYPCEFLNFSTSRATTDLAGRSAIEDLEGSDDRYLKDYATAGTERNRAMIDKIRQRLRLTSLKYQRLEDLVEAIGLPNEKICTHCWDGSSYF
;
A
#
# COMPACT_ATOMS: atom_id res chain seq x y z
N HIS A 1 27.25 22.05 10.23
CA HIS A 1 28.19 21.51 11.20
C HIS A 1 28.31 19.97 11.09
N LEU A 2 27.30 19.30 10.55
CA LEU A 2 27.32 17.84 10.29
C LEU A 2 28.05 17.46 8.99
N GLY A 3 28.55 18.42 8.21
CA GLY A 3 29.16 18.17 6.92
C GLY A 3 28.15 18.00 5.78
N THR A 4 28.64 17.47 4.65
CA THR A 4 27.80 17.18 3.48
C THR A 4 27.16 15.81 3.60
N PHE A 5 25.87 15.71 3.33
CA PHE A 5 25.14 14.44 3.32
C PHE A 5 24.03 14.46 2.25
N ALA A 6 23.59 13.28 1.82
CA ALA A 6 22.43 13.08 0.98
C ALA A 6 21.37 12.28 1.73
N LEU A 7 20.10 12.66 1.56
CA LEU A 7 18.97 12.07 2.28
C LEU A 7 17.88 11.64 1.32
N VAL A 8 17.35 10.42 1.52
CA VAL A 8 16.10 9.97 0.91
C VAL A 8 15.14 9.50 1.99
N THR A 9 13.85 9.78 1.81
CA THR A 9 12.82 9.46 2.79
C THR A 9 11.60 8.80 2.15
N VAL A 10 10.98 7.90 2.91
CA VAL A 10 9.60 7.47 2.70
C VAL A 10 8.82 8.00 3.88
N CYS A 11 8.11 9.11 3.70
CA CYS A 11 7.48 9.80 4.82
C CYS A 11 6.12 10.40 4.48
N LYS A 12 5.29 10.51 5.52
CA LYS A 12 4.12 11.39 5.61
C LYS A 12 4.20 12.12 6.94
N ILE A 13 4.21 13.44 6.89
CA ILE A 13 4.36 14.31 8.06
C ILE A 13 3.07 15.10 8.22
N ASN A 14 2.21 14.69 9.17
CA ASN A 14 0.90 15.34 9.38
C ASN A 14 1.00 16.71 10.05
N ASN A 15 2.09 16.97 10.79
CA ASN A 15 2.38 18.25 11.42
C ASN A 15 3.44 19.07 10.66
N ILE A 16 3.47 18.95 9.32
CA ILE A 16 4.47 19.61 8.48
C ILE A 16 4.44 21.14 8.64
N ASP A 17 3.26 21.74 8.70
CA ASP A 17 3.09 23.19 8.85
C ASP A 17 3.60 23.68 10.22
N GLU A 18 3.33 22.93 11.29
CA GLU A 18 3.84 23.22 12.64
C GLU A 18 5.38 23.21 12.67
N LEU A 19 5.98 22.18 12.09
CA LEU A 19 7.43 22.01 12.05
C LEU A 19 8.10 23.04 11.12
N ALA A 20 7.49 23.32 9.97
CA ALA A 20 7.98 24.36 9.06
C ALA A 20 7.92 25.75 9.71
N ALA A 21 6.85 26.08 10.45
CA ALA A 21 6.74 27.36 11.17
C ALA A 21 7.86 27.52 12.21
N LYS A 22 8.23 26.44 12.94
CA LYS A 22 9.38 26.47 13.86
C LYS A 22 10.70 26.70 13.12
N ALA A 23 10.90 26.06 11.98
CA ALA A 23 12.09 26.27 11.14
C ALA A 23 12.21 27.73 10.70
N TYR A 24 11.12 28.36 10.24
CA TYR A 24 11.11 29.78 9.87
C TYR A 24 11.40 30.71 11.06
N GLN A 25 10.87 30.42 12.26
CA GLN A 25 11.19 31.18 13.47
C GLN A 25 12.69 31.14 13.82
N ASN A 26 13.34 29.99 13.51
CA ASN A 26 14.78 29.80 13.66
C ASN A 26 15.59 30.36 12.47
N LYS A 27 14.97 31.14 11.57
CA LYS A 27 15.58 31.74 10.36
C LYS A 27 16.12 30.72 9.37
N LEU A 28 15.60 29.50 9.38
CA LEU A 28 15.86 28.51 8.34
C LEU A 28 14.91 28.74 7.16
N HIS A 29 15.36 28.45 5.96
CA HIS A 29 14.59 28.61 4.72
C HIS A 29 14.60 27.32 3.94
N PHE A 30 13.48 26.98 3.29
CA PHE A 30 13.39 25.84 2.40
C PHE A 30 13.88 26.24 1.00
N SER A 31 14.72 25.41 0.41
CA SER A 31 15.27 25.57 -0.94
C SER A 31 14.41 24.87 -1.99
N GLU A 32 13.77 23.78 -1.61
CA GLU A 32 12.89 22.98 -2.47
C GLU A 32 11.43 23.09 -2.06
N MET A 33 10.58 23.29 -3.05
CA MET A 33 9.13 23.21 -2.89
C MET A 33 8.60 22.08 -3.78
N SER A 34 7.95 21.10 -3.20
CA SER A 34 7.29 20.02 -3.92
C SER A 34 5.87 20.44 -4.28
N GLY A 35 5.66 20.82 -5.54
CA GLY A 35 4.32 21.24 -6.02
C GLY A 35 3.78 22.54 -5.39
N GLY A 36 4.67 23.42 -4.90
CA GLY A 36 4.30 24.64 -4.18
C GLY A 36 4.18 24.46 -2.66
N GLU A 37 4.45 23.27 -2.14
CA GLU A 37 4.41 22.92 -0.72
C GLU A 37 5.82 22.64 -0.17
N THR A 38 5.99 22.75 1.16
CA THR A 38 7.26 22.42 1.83
C THR A 38 7.70 20.97 1.50
N SER A 39 8.95 20.79 1.08
CA SER A 39 9.52 19.45 0.84
C SER A 39 9.63 18.68 2.17
N PRO A 40 8.95 17.53 2.31
CA PRO A 40 9.04 16.74 3.54
C PRO A 40 10.48 16.23 3.81
N THR A 41 11.23 15.88 2.75
CA THR A 41 12.61 15.39 2.88
C THR A 41 13.54 16.50 3.35
N GLU A 42 13.38 17.73 2.85
CA GLU A 42 14.17 18.88 3.29
C GLU A 42 13.86 19.22 4.76
N LEU A 43 12.57 19.15 5.16
CA LEU A 43 12.20 19.34 6.58
C LEU A 43 12.87 18.29 7.47
N VAL A 44 12.90 17.02 7.07
CA VAL A 44 13.61 15.97 7.82
C VAL A 44 15.11 16.27 7.92
N ALA A 45 15.73 16.75 6.84
CA ALA A 45 17.15 17.16 6.85
C ALA A 45 17.39 18.30 7.82
N MET A 46 16.49 19.28 7.89
CA MET A 46 16.57 20.40 8.87
C MET A 46 16.46 19.90 10.30
N LEU A 47 15.49 19.02 10.61
CA LEU A 47 15.33 18.43 11.94
C LEU A 47 16.58 17.65 12.37
N ILE A 48 17.20 16.93 11.43
CA ILE A 48 18.47 16.22 11.70
C ILE A 48 19.59 17.21 12.00
N ALA A 49 19.68 18.29 11.25
CA ALA A 49 20.72 19.31 11.42
C ALA A 49 20.56 20.17 12.68
N GLU A 50 19.44 20.10 13.41
CA GLU A 50 19.27 20.78 14.70
C GLU A 50 20.12 20.18 15.83
N LYS A 51 20.69 18.98 15.64
CA LYS A 51 21.44 18.23 16.66
C LYS A 51 22.93 18.14 16.33
N GLY A 52 23.72 17.71 17.32
CA GLY A 52 25.18 17.64 17.24
C GLY A 52 25.72 16.43 16.50
N SER A 53 24.92 15.39 16.32
CA SER A 53 25.28 14.17 15.59
C SER A 53 24.13 13.69 14.68
N PHE A 54 24.43 12.82 13.71
CA PHE A 54 23.39 12.23 12.85
C PHE A 54 22.46 11.33 13.65
N GLU A 55 22.94 10.56 14.60
CA GLU A 55 22.15 9.67 15.46
C GLU A 55 21.12 10.48 16.28
N GLU A 56 21.57 11.52 16.97
CA GLU A 56 20.68 12.40 17.74
C GLU A 56 19.68 13.12 16.83
N GLY A 57 20.13 13.56 15.64
CA GLY A 57 19.31 14.23 14.67
C GLY A 57 18.20 13.34 14.11
N ILE A 58 18.52 12.08 13.75
CA ILE A 58 17.55 11.10 13.27
C ILE A 58 16.54 10.77 14.37
N GLN A 59 16.99 10.54 15.60
CA GLN A 59 16.09 10.33 16.75
C GLN A 59 15.17 11.52 16.99
N HIS A 60 15.71 12.75 16.90
CA HIS A 60 14.92 13.96 17.02
C HIS A 60 13.85 14.08 15.93
N ALA A 61 14.17 13.78 14.68
CA ALA A 61 13.20 13.74 13.58
C ALA A 61 12.12 12.69 13.84
N GLN A 62 12.47 11.46 14.25
CA GLN A 62 11.51 10.39 14.60
C GLN A 62 10.55 10.81 15.73
N GLN A 63 11.03 11.56 16.72
CA GLN A 63 10.21 12.05 17.85
C GLN A 63 9.30 13.23 17.48
N SER A 64 9.79 14.12 16.62
CA SER A 64 9.08 15.35 16.24
C SER A 64 7.97 15.12 15.24
N ILE A 65 8.10 14.10 14.38
CA ILE A 65 7.17 13.83 13.29
C ILE A 65 5.93 13.10 13.82
N LYS A 66 4.76 13.67 13.53
CA LYS A 66 3.46 13.00 13.63
C LYS A 66 3.14 12.38 12.27
N GLY A 67 3.20 11.05 12.16
CA GLY A 67 3.04 10.32 10.91
C GLY A 67 3.99 9.15 10.80
N SER A 68 4.71 9.03 9.68
CA SER A 68 5.71 8.00 9.45
C SER A 68 6.90 8.57 8.67
N CYS A 69 8.11 8.17 9.02
CA CYS A 69 9.33 8.53 8.28
C CYS A 69 10.40 7.47 8.43
N SER A 70 10.63 6.71 7.37
CA SER A 70 11.82 5.87 7.21
C SER A 70 12.79 6.57 6.27
N LEU A 71 14.09 6.44 6.50
CA LEU A 71 15.10 7.18 5.75
C LEU A 71 16.40 6.40 5.54
N LEU A 72 17.11 6.78 4.48
CA LEU A 72 18.52 6.47 4.28
C LEU A 72 19.29 7.79 4.16
N LEU A 73 20.40 7.90 4.88
CA LEU A 73 21.24 9.09 4.91
C LEU A 73 22.68 8.70 4.59
N LEU A 74 23.19 9.19 3.47
CA LEU A 74 24.54 8.96 3.01
C LEU A 74 25.46 10.07 3.52
N THR A 75 26.60 9.70 4.12
CA THR A 75 27.67 10.59 4.56
C THR A 75 28.99 10.20 3.89
N GLU A 76 30.05 10.98 4.11
CA GLU A 76 31.41 10.63 3.65
C GLU A 76 31.93 9.32 4.30
N ASN A 77 31.41 8.96 5.49
CA ASN A 77 31.91 7.83 6.29
C ASN A 77 31.07 6.57 6.15
N GLY A 78 29.85 6.65 5.59
CA GLY A 78 28.93 5.51 5.46
C GLY A 78 27.48 5.92 5.34
N ILE A 79 26.58 4.97 5.53
CA ILE A 79 25.14 5.12 5.35
C ILE A 79 24.41 4.84 6.65
N TYR A 80 23.61 5.79 7.11
CA TYR A 80 22.61 5.54 8.14
C TYR A 80 21.34 5.02 7.50
N ALA A 81 20.75 3.96 8.05
CA ALA A 81 19.41 3.51 7.73
C ALA A 81 18.56 3.55 8.99
N ALA A 82 17.40 4.22 8.93
CA ALA A 82 16.52 4.40 10.07
C ALA A 82 15.07 4.11 9.69
N ARG A 83 14.48 3.13 10.37
CA ARG A 83 13.08 2.77 10.20
C ARG A 83 12.20 3.70 11.02
N ASP A 84 10.98 3.97 10.53
CA ASP A 84 10.03 4.81 11.24
C ASP A 84 9.67 4.27 12.64
N LYS A 85 9.22 5.17 13.51
CA LYS A 85 8.98 4.90 14.94
C LYS A 85 8.09 3.69 15.23
N LEU A 86 7.10 3.40 14.38
CA LEU A 86 6.22 2.25 14.52
C LEU A 86 6.48 1.16 13.45
N GLY A 87 7.52 1.29 12.64
CA GLY A 87 7.88 0.30 11.64
C GLY A 87 6.87 0.13 10.52
N ARG A 88 6.07 1.17 10.19
CA ARG A 88 5.03 1.09 9.15
C ARG A 88 5.57 0.81 7.78
N THR A 89 6.72 1.38 7.46
CA THR A 89 7.46 1.10 6.23
C THR A 89 8.69 0.25 6.55
N PRO A 90 8.97 -0.79 5.76
CA PRO A 90 10.10 -1.67 6.01
C PRO A 90 11.42 -1.00 5.62
N ILE A 91 12.48 -1.38 6.32
CA ILE A 91 13.86 -1.26 5.85
C ILE A 91 14.51 -2.62 6.06
N VAL A 92 15.06 -3.16 4.97
CA VAL A 92 15.73 -4.45 4.92
C VAL A 92 17.23 -4.21 4.69
N ILE A 93 18.06 -4.87 5.45
CA ILE A 93 19.50 -4.86 5.27
C ILE A 93 19.91 -6.11 4.51
N GLY A 94 20.64 -5.91 3.43
CA GLY A 94 21.27 -6.95 2.63
C GLY A 94 22.77 -6.97 2.87
N LYS A 95 23.36 -8.17 2.80
CA LYS A 95 24.78 -8.42 2.99
C LYS A 95 25.34 -9.28 1.87
N LYS A 96 26.52 -8.95 1.41
CA LYS A 96 27.39 -9.82 0.62
C LYS A 96 28.84 -9.60 1.02
N GLU A 97 29.77 -10.38 0.50
CA GLU A 97 31.19 -10.20 0.77
C GLU A 97 31.64 -8.77 0.46
N GLY A 98 32.19 -8.08 1.43
CA GLY A 98 32.71 -6.72 1.31
C GLY A 98 31.66 -5.63 1.07
N ALA A 99 30.35 -5.87 1.31
CA ALA A 99 29.33 -4.85 1.11
C ALA A 99 28.04 -5.08 1.90
N TYR A 100 27.43 -3.98 2.33
CA TYR A 100 26.07 -3.89 2.86
C TYR A 100 25.19 -3.00 1.99
N ALA A 101 23.91 -3.27 1.98
CA ALA A 101 22.92 -2.45 1.29
C ALA A 101 21.64 -2.33 2.13
N ALA A 102 20.90 -1.25 1.96
CA ALA A 102 19.59 -1.05 2.56
C ALA A 102 18.55 -0.77 1.49
N SER A 103 17.34 -1.32 1.66
CA SER A 103 16.21 -1.11 0.75
C SER A 103 14.90 -1.21 1.50
N SER A 104 13.84 -0.59 0.96
CA SER A 104 12.46 -0.85 1.40
C SER A 104 11.87 -2.13 0.80
N GLU A 105 12.49 -2.67 -0.26
CA GLU A 105 12.07 -3.87 -1.00
C GLU A 105 13.19 -4.92 -0.98
N SER A 106 12.89 -6.15 -0.57
CA SER A 106 13.90 -7.22 -0.51
C SER A 106 14.20 -7.89 -1.86
N CYS A 107 13.28 -7.78 -2.84
CA CYS A 107 13.40 -8.48 -4.12
C CYS A 107 14.63 -8.07 -4.94
N GLY A 108 15.14 -6.85 -4.77
CA GLY A 108 16.33 -6.37 -5.48
C GLY A 108 17.64 -7.03 -5.02
N PHE A 109 17.67 -7.57 -3.81
CA PHE A 109 18.88 -8.16 -3.24
C PHE A 109 19.33 -9.41 -3.98
N ALA A 110 18.39 -10.30 -4.30
CA ALA A 110 18.71 -11.54 -5.02
C ALA A 110 19.35 -11.26 -6.40
N ASN A 111 18.84 -10.23 -7.12
CA ASN A 111 19.38 -9.86 -8.43
C ASN A 111 20.79 -9.25 -8.36
N LEU A 112 21.17 -8.70 -7.21
CA LEU A 112 22.46 -8.03 -6.97
C LEU A 112 23.43 -8.90 -6.18
N GLY A 113 23.05 -10.15 -5.89
CA GLY A 113 23.88 -11.10 -5.15
C GLY A 113 24.02 -10.79 -3.65
N TYR A 114 23.03 -10.09 -3.08
CA TYR A 114 22.92 -9.90 -1.64
C TYR A 114 21.99 -10.94 -1.03
N GLU A 115 22.32 -11.38 0.16
CA GLU A 115 21.42 -12.12 1.05
C GLU A 115 20.76 -11.14 2.03
N ILE A 116 19.56 -11.46 2.50
CA ILE A 116 18.89 -10.67 3.55
C ILE A 116 19.64 -10.94 4.86
N ASP A 117 20.22 -9.90 5.42
CA ASP A 117 20.85 -9.96 6.74
C ASP A 117 19.80 -9.85 7.85
N ARG A 118 18.99 -8.77 7.81
CA ARG A 118 17.90 -8.56 8.76
C ARG A 118 16.89 -7.50 8.30
N TYR A 119 15.74 -7.48 8.96
CA TYR A 119 14.76 -6.40 8.91
C TYR A 119 14.96 -5.49 10.10
N LEU A 120 15.07 -4.18 9.89
CA LEU A 120 15.16 -3.24 11.00
C LEU A 120 13.85 -3.24 11.79
N GLY A 121 13.92 -3.16 13.11
CA GLY A 121 12.78 -2.99 13.99
C GLY A 121 12.23 -1.55 14.00
N PRO A 122 11.09 -1.30 14.68
CA PRO A 122 10.50 0.03 14.81
C PRO A 122 11.48 1.02 15.44
N GLY A 123 11.67 2.18 14.82
CA GLY A 123 12.55 3.23 15.33
C GLY A 123 14.04 2.89 15.37
N GLU A 124 14.45 1.71 14.90
CA GLU A 124 15.84 1.27 14.87
C GLU A 124 16.67 2.11 13.91
N ILE A 125 17.93 2.38 14.30
CA ILE A 125 18.92 3.10 13.51
C ILE A 125 20.16 2.24 13.41
N VAL A 126 20.67 2.04 12.21
CA VAL A 126 21.95 1.37 11.93
C VAL A 126 22.86 2.28 11.10
N PHE A 127 24.16 2.07 11.26
CA PHE A 127 25.19 2.67 10.43
C PHE A 127 25.95 1.58 9.68
N MET A 128 26.07 1.74 8.37
CA MET A 128 26.65 0.75 7.48
C MET A 128 27.87 1.30 6.76
N ILE A 129 28.92 0.48 6.73
CA ILE A 129 30.11 0.62 5.91
C ILE A 129 30.34 -0.69 5.14
N ALA A 130 31.36 -0.76 4.28
CA ALA A 130 31.63 -1.98 3.51
C ALA A 130 31.93 -3.19 4.42
N GLU A 131 32.59 -2.96 5.54
CA GLU A 131 33.07 -3.97 6.48
C GLU A 131 32.07 -4.37 7.56
N GLY A 132 30.99 -3.56 7.78
CA GLY A 132 30.07 -3.80 8.88
C GLY A 132 28.76 -3.01 8.85
N CYS A 133 27.84 -3.50 9.68
CA CYS A 133 26.57 -2.84 9.97
C CYS A 133 26.41 -2.76 11.48
N GLU A 134 26.52 -1.55 12.03
CA GLU A 134 26.47 -1.29 13.47
C GLU A 134 25.11 -0.73 13.88
N GLN A 135 24.55 -1.27 14.95
CA GLN A 135 23.34 -0.74 15.55
C GLN A 135 23.67 0.53 16.35
N ARG A 136 22.99 1.63 16.05
CA ARG A 136 23.13 2.94 16.71
C ARG A 136 22.00 3.24 17.67
N LYS A 137 20.82 2.67 17.41
CA LYS A 137 19.67 2.72 18.29
C LYS A 137 18.93 1.39 18.22
N GLU A 138 18.62 0.81 19.37
CA GLU A 138 17.79 -0.39 19.49
C GLU A 138 16.37 -0.18 19.00
N PRO A 139 15.69 -1.22 18.49
CA PRO A 139 14.28 -1.13 18.11
C PRO A 139 13.38 -0.89 19.31
N GLU A 140 12.25 -0.21 19.06
CA GLU A 140 11.19 -0.04 20.05
C GLU A 140 10.25 -1.26 20.06
N GLU A 141 9.52 -1.47 21.16
CA GLU A 141 8.63 -2.62 21.33
C GLU A 141 7.37 -2.55 20.46
N LYS A 142 6.81 -1.34 20.31
CA LYS A 142 5.56 -1.13 19.57
C LYS A 142 5.79 -1.11 18.07
N MET A 143 5.08 -1.99 17.37
CA MET A 143 5.12 -2.12 15.92
C MET A 143 3.74 -2.00 15.32
N GLN A 144 3.63 -1.35 14.18
CA GLN A 144 2.44 -1.32 13.32
C GLN A 144 2.87 -1.30 11.85
N VAL A 145 3.37 -2.42 11.35
CA VAL A 145 3.74 -2.56 9.94
C VAL A 145 2.49 -2.49 9.05
N CYS A 146 2.57 -1.78 7.93
CA CYS A 146 1.42 -1.56 7.05
C CYS A 146 0.96 -2.87 6.38
N ALA A 147 -0.28 -3.29 6.59
CA ALA A 147 -0.85 -4.49 5.96
C ALA A 147 -0.90 -4.40 4.43
N PHE A 148 -1.01 -3.20 3.86
CA PHE A 148 -1.01 -2.99 2.41
C PHE A 148 0.30 -3.38 1.72
N LEU A 149 1.39 -3.57 2.46
CA LEU A 149 2.63 -4.12 1.90
C LEU A 149 2.38 -5.47 1.24
N TRP A 150 1.61 -6.35 1.88
CA TRP A 150 1.28 -7.65 1.32
C TRP A 150 0.09 -7.61 0.36
N VAL A 151 -0.90 -6.79 0.64
CA VAL A 151 -2.13 -6.74 -0.15
C VAL A 151 -1.86 -6.15 -1.54
N TYR A 152 -1.12 -5.04 -1.63
CA TYR A 152 -1.00 -4.27 -2.87
C TYR A 152 0.41 -3.83 -3.21
N TYR A 153 1.12 -3.07 -2.32
CA TYR A 153 2.35 -2.41 -2.73
C TYR A 153 3.49 -3.35 -3.05
N GLY A 154 3.68 -4.39 -2.21
CA GLY A 154 4.84 -5.25 -2.25
C GLY A 154 4.96 -5.96 -3.58
N TYR A 155 6.18 -6.02 -4.10
CA TYR A 155 6.45 -6.86 -5.25
C TYR A 155 6.28 -8.34 -4.85
N PRO A 156 5.70 -9.22 -5.70
CA PRO A 156 5.40 -10.62 -5.31
C PRO A 156 6.61 -11.40 -4.79
N ALA A 157 7.82 -11.12 -5.31
CA ALA A 157 9.05 -11.77 -4.86
C ALA A 157 9.64 -11.17 -3.56
N SER A 158 9.06 -10.09 -3.02
CA SER A 158 9.54 -9.46 -1.78
C SER A 158 9.05 -10.16 -0.54
N ASN A 159 9.84 -10.02 0.52
CA ASN A 159 9.48 -10.42 1.87
C ASN A 159 9.50 -9.19 2.78
N TYR A 160 8.52 -9.10 3.68
CA TYR A 160 8.48 -8.14 4.77
C TYR A 160 8.35 -8.89 6.08
N GLU A 161 9.14 -8.55 7.08
CA GLU A 161 9.21 -9.27 8.35
C GLU A 161 9.42 -10.79 8.16
N GLY A 162 10.15 -11.19 7.11
CA GLY A 162 10.36 -12.60 6.74
C GLY A 162 9.19 -13.27 6.02
N ILE A 163 8.10 -12.56 5.76
CA ILE A 163 6.87 -13.12 5.18
C ILE A 163 6.73 -12.69 3.71
N ASN A 164 6.66 -13.66 2.81
CA ASN A 164 6.58 -13.42 1.37
C ASN A 164 5.23 -12.88 0.93
N VAL A 165 5.25 -11.88 0.04
CA VAL A 165 4.05 -11.20 -0.49
C VAL A 165 3.14 -12.14 -1.26
N GLU A 166 3.67 -12.95 -2.19
CA GLU A 166 2.87 -13.84 -3.03
C GLU A 166 2.18 -14.93 -2.22
N ILE A 167 2.88 -15.46 -1.20
CA ILE A 167 2.31 -16.45 -0.28
C ILE A 167 1.11 -15.87 0.49
N VAL A 168 1.22 -14.63 0.98
CA VAL A 168 0.11 -13.94 1.67
C VAL A 168 -1.05 -13.72 0.71
N ARG A 169 -0.81 -13.25 -0.51
CA ARG A 169 -1.87 -13.07 -1.52
C ARG A 169 -2.62 -14.37 -1.81
N ASN A 170 -1.90 -15.47 -1.96
CA ASN A 170 -2.52 -16.78 -2.13
C ASN A 170 -3.36 -17.20 -0.92
N ARG A 171 -2.89 -16.96 0.32
CA ARG A 171 -3.67 -17.23 1.55
C ARG A 171 -4.94 -16.36 1.61
N CYS A 172 -4.85 -15.07 1.27
CA CYS A 172 -6.01 -14.17 1.17
C CYS A 172 -7.05 -14.71 0.17
N GLY A 173 -6.61 -15.14 -1.00
CA GLY A 173 -7.49 -15.72 -2.02
C GLY A 173 -8.19 -16.99 -1.52
N ARG A 174 -7.48 -17.89 -0.86
CA ARG A 174 -8.08 -19.09 -0.22
C ARG A 174 -9.12 -18.73 0.84
N ALA A 175 -8.83 -17.75 1.69
CA ALA A 175 -9.76 -17.28 2.72
C ALA A 175 -11.05 -16.73 2.10
N LEU A 176 -10.96 -15.93 1.03
CA LEU A 176 -12.12 -15.44 0.26
C LEU A 176 -12.97 -16.58 -0.31
N ALA A 177 -12.33 -17.67 -0.71
CA ALA A 177 -12.98 -18.82 -1.37
C ALA A 177 -13.74 -19.74 -0.41
N LYS A 178 -13.24 -19.91 0.83
CA LYS A 178 -13.76 -20.88 1.83
C LYS A 178 -15.27 -20.79 2.08
N ASN A 179 -15.82 -19.57 2.09
CA ASN A 179 -17.22 -19.30 2.38
C ASN A 179 -17.94 -18.65 1.20
N ASP A 180 -17.52 -18.95 -0.02
CA ASP A 180 -18.12 -18.39 -1.22
C ASP A 180 -18.71 -19.47 -2.11
N GLU A 181 -20.04 -19.51 -2.18
CA GLU A 181 -20.83 -20.53 -2.87
C GLU A 181 -21.24 -20.08 -4.29
N VAL A 182 -20.73 -18.92 -4.76
CA VAL A 182 -21.11 -18.39 -6.08
C VAL A 182 -20.75 -19.37 -7.20
N GLU A 183 -21.69 -19.58 -8.12
CA GLU A 183 -21.46 -20.40 -9.32
C GLU A 183 -20.78 -19.58 -10.39
N ILE A 184 -19.58 -19.98 -10.78
CA ILE A 184 -18.73 -19.29 -11.76
C ILE A 184 -18.05 -20.29 -12.69
N ASP A 185 -17.69 -19.83 -13.87
CA ASP A 185 -17.02 -20.66 -14.89
C ASP A 185 -15.49 -20.51 -14.79
N LEU A 186 -15.01 -19.37 -14.31
CA LEU A 186 -13.59 -19.11 -14.16
C LEU A 186 -13.29 -18.02 -13.15
N VAL A 187 -12.07 -18.02 -12.63
CA VAL A 187 -11.49 -17.00 -11.76
C VAL A 187 -10.42 -16.24 -12.52
N ALA A 188 -10.35 -14.94 -12.29
CA ALA A 188 -9.33 -14.05 -12.85
C ALA A 188 -8.86 -13.03 -11.81
N GLY A 189 -7.64 -12.55 -11.97
CA GLY A 189 -7.11 -11.41 -11.20
C GLY A 189 -7.07 -10.15 -12.04
N ILE A 190 -7.37 -9.01 -11.44
CA ILE A 190 -7.06 -7.74 -12.08
C ILE A 190 -5.53 -7.58 -12.10
N PRO A 191 -4.91 -7.43 -13.27
CA PRO A 191 -3.46 -7.37 -13.36
C PRO A 191 -2.88 -6.06 -12.78
N ASP A 192 -1.77 -6.10 -12.01
CA ASP A 192 -0.99 -7.31 -11.66
C ASP A 192 -1.27 -7.78 -10.22
N SER A 193 -1.76 -6.89 -9.35
CA SER A 193 -1.90 -7.10 -7.89
C SER A 193 -2.97 -8.13 -7.51
N GLY A 194 -4.05 -8.24 -8.30
CA GLY A 194 -5.10 -9.22 -8.06
C GLY A 194 -4.73 -10.67 -8.42
N ILE A 195 -3.62 -10.89 -9.14
CA ILE A 195 -3.26 -12.22 -9.68
C ILE A 195 -3.03 -13.24 -8.56
N GLY A 196 -2.17 -12.94 -7.58
CA GLY A 196 -1.86 -13.86 -6.49
C GLY A 196 -3.09 -14.25 -5.68
N HIS A 197 -3.99 -13.29 -5.43
CA HIS A 197 -5.27 -13.52 -4.75
C HIS A 197 -6.18 -14.44 -5.59
N ALA A 198 -6.28 -14.20 -6.88
CA ALA A 198 -7.10 -15.01 -7.79
C ALA A 198 -6.60 -16.46 -7.92
N ILE A 199 -5.28 -16.67 -7.96
CA ILE A 199 -4.68 -18.00 -7.96
C ILE A 199 -5.04 -18.75 -6.67
N GLY A 200 -4.93 -18.08 -5.51
CA GLY A 200 -5.33 -18.67 -4.23
C GLY A 200 -6.81 -19.07 -4.20
N TYR A 201 -7.70 -18.20 -4.69
CA TYR A 201 -9.13 -18.46 -4.79
C TYR A 201 -9.44 -19.65 -5.73
N ALA A 202 -8.87 -19.63 -6.92
CA ALA A 202 -9.07 -20.66 -7.95
C ALA A 202 -8.63 -22.04 -7.44
N ASN A 203 -7.47 -22.13 -6.80
CA ASN A 203 -6.96 -23.37 -6.22
C ASN A 203 -7.87 -23.93 -5.12
N GLU A 204 -8.40 -23.07 -4.21
CA GLU A 204 -9.28 -23.52 -3.12
C GLU A 204 -10.62 -24.06 -3.65
N ARG A 205 -11.20 -23.41 -4.66
CA ARG A 205 -12.48 -23.81 -5.28
C ARG A 205 -12.34 -24.85 -6.37
N ASN A 206 -11.11 -25.21 -6.76
CA ASN A 206 -10.83 -26.08 -7.91
C ASN A 206 -11.53 -25.58 -9.20
N ILE A 207 -11.46 -24.28 -9.46
CA ILE A 207 -12.03 -23.60 -10.63
C ILE A 207 -10.88 -23.08 -11.49
N PRO A 208 -10.96 -23.12 -12.84
CA PRO A 208 -9.89 -22.62 -13.69
C PRO A 208 -9.55 -21.15 -13.44
N TYR A 209 -8.26 -20.86 -13.28
CA TYR A 209 -7.74 -19.50 -13.38
C TYR A 209 -7.42 -19.19 -14.83
N LEU A 210 -8.01 -18.12 -15.39
CA LEU A 210 -7.75 -17.67 -16.75
C LEU A 210 -7.49 -16.16 -16.77
N ARG A 211 -6.96 -15.65 -17.86
CA ARG A 211 -6.64 -14.23 -18.05
C ARG A 211 -7.52 -13.61 -19.14
N PRO A 212 -8.77 -13.22 -18.83
CA PRO A 212 -9.65 -12.57 -19.78
C PRO A 212 -9.18 -11.16 -20.17
N PHE A 213 -8.34 -10.57 -19.35
CA PHE A 213 -7.61 -9.35 -19.64
C PHE A 213 -6.12 -9.60 -19.64
N VAL A 214 -5.41 -8.97 -20.57
CA VAL A 214 -3.95 -8.93 -20.62
C VAL A 214 -3.50 -7.48 -20.58
N LYS A 215 -2.53 -7.18 -19.71
CA LYS A 215 -1.92 -5.86 -19.63
C LYS A 215 -1.01 -5.61 -20.84
N TYR A 216 -1.23 -4.50 -21.53
CA TYR A 216 -0.36 -4.10 -22.62
C TYR A 216 0.86 -3.36 -22.05
N THR A 217 1.96 -4.08 -21.92
CA THR A 217 3.20 -3.57 -21.30
C THR A 217 4.12 -2.77 -22.22
N PRO A 218 4.09 -2.89 -23.58
CA PRO A 218 5.13 -2.31 -24.42
C PRO A 218 5.13 -0.79 -24.54
N THR A 219 4.06 -0.07 -24.18
CA THR A 219 3.88 1.29 -24.70
C THR A 219 4.03 2.43 -23.70
N TRP A 220 3.96 2.23 -22.38
CA TRP A 220 3.96 3.38 -21.48
C TRP A 220 4.51 3.05 -20.08
N PRO A 221 5.74 3.46 -19.75
CA PRO A 221 6.19 3.48 -18.36
C PRO A 221 5.28 4.42 -17.55
N ARG A 222 5.07 4.11 -16.26
CA ARG A 222 4.19 4.87 -15.34
C ARG A 222 4.47 6.39 -15.29
N SER A 223 5.67 6.81 -15.67
CA SER A 223 6.13 8.20 -15.69
C SER A 223 5.57 9.06 -16.85
N PHE A 224 4.95 8.44 -17.86
CA PHE A 224 4.36 9.16 -18.99
C PHE A 224 2.83 9.23 -18.87
N MET A 225 2.34 10.06 -17.96
CA MET A 225 0.92 10.44 -17.94
C MET A 225 0.75 11.68 -18.83
N PRO A 226 0.06 11.58 -19.97
CA PRO A 226 -0.21 12.74 -20.81
C PRO A 226 -0.98 13.82 -20.04
N GLN A 227 -0.69 15.09 -20.27
CA GLN A 227 -1.38 16.20 -19.60
C GLN A 227 -2.84 16.34 -20.07
N ASN A 228 -3.17 15.87 -21.25
CA ASN A 228 -4.51 15.95 -21.84
C ASN A 228 -5.41 14.79 -21.34
N GLN A 229 -6.61 15.12 -20.84
CA GLN A 229 -7.58 14.16 -20.29
C GLN A 229 -8.02 13.12 -21.31
N SER A 230 -8.31 13.50 -22.57
CA SER A 230 -8.75 12.56 -23.60
C SER A 230 -7.68 11.51 -23.95
N ILE A 231 -6.42 11.90 -23.92
CA ILE A 231 -5.29 10.98 -24.13
C ILE A 231 -5.12 10.09 -22.91
N ARG A 232 -5.32 10.59 -21.68
CA ARG A 232 -5.31 9.76 -20.46
C ARG A 232 -6.39 8.68 -20.50
N ASP A 233 -7.59 9.02 -20.93
CA ASP A 233 -8.73 8.10 -21.05
C ASP A 233 -8.46 7.03 -22.12
N LEU A 234 -7.84 7.42 -23.25
CA LEU A 234 -7.41 6.50 -24.28
C LEU A 234 -6.31 5.54 -23.78
N VAL A 235 -5.29 6.06 -23.10
CA VAL A 235 -4.21 5.27 -22.50
C VAL A 235 -4.75 4.32 -21.44
N ALA A 236 -5.72 4.74 -20.62
CA ALA A 236 -6.37 3.88 -19.64
C ALA A 236 -7.12 2.71 -20.31
N LYS A 237 -7.83 2.97 -21.41
CA LYS A 237 -8.51 1.93 -22.22
C LYS A 237 -7.52 0.96 -22.89
N MET A 238 -6.34 1.43 -23.26
CA MET A 238 -5.31 0.59 -23.90
C MET A 238 -4.52 -0.28 -22.91
N LYS A 239 -4.62 -0.04 -21.61
CA LYS A 239 -3.85 -0.77 -20.61
C LYS A 239 -4.25 -2.25 -20.47
N LEU A 240 -5.54 -2.53 -20.66
CA LEU A 240 -6.08 -3.88 -20.51
C LEU A 240 -6.74 -4.29 -21.82
N ILE A 241 -6.20 -5.33 -22.45
CA ILE A 241 -6.74 -5.90 -23.68
C ILE A 241 -7.65 -7.09 -23.33
N PRO A 242 -8.95 -7.04 -23.66
CA PRO A 242 -9.87 -8.13 -23.43
C PRO A 242 -9.69 -9.25 -24.47
N ILE A 243 -9.83 -10.50 -24.03
CA ILE A 243 -9.78 -11.70 -24.90
C ILE A 243 -11.20 -12.23 -25.07
N LYS A 244 -11.85 -11.90 -26.20
CA LYS A 244 -13.26 -12.22 -26.47
C LYS A 244 -13.59 -13.69 -26.23
N ASN A 245 -12.77 -14.61 -26.74
CA ASN A 245 -13.00 -16.06 -26.65
C ASN A 245 -13.00 -16.59 -25.20
N LEU A 246 -12.43 -15.85 -24.26
CA LEU A 246 -12.46 -16.19 -22.85
C LEU A 246 -13.63 -15.52 -22.13
N ILE A 247 -14.27 -14.49 -22.74
CA ILE A 247 -15.28 -13.64 -22.07
C ILE A 247 -16.71 -14.05 -22.43
N GLU A 248 -16.98 -14.29 -23.70
CA GLU A 248 -18.33 -14.48 -24.22
C GLU A 248 -19.09 -15.63 -23.54
N GLY A 249 -20.26 -15.33 -22.98
CA GLY A 249 -21.14 -16.28 -22.31
C GLY A 249 -20.68 -16.77 -20.93
N LYS A 250 -19.57 -16.25 -20.38
CA LYS A 250 -18.97 -16.74 -19.13
C LYS A 250 -19.41 -15.97 -17.90
N ARG A 251 -19.43 -16.65 -16.75
CA ARG A 251 -19.59 -16.10 -15.40
C ARG A 251 -18.20 -15.96 -14.78
N PHE A 252 -17.78 -14.73 -14.50
CA PHE A 252 -16.44 -14.43 -13.98
C PHE A 252 -16.45 -14.11 -12.50
N LEU A 253 -15.41 -14.57 -11.79
CA LEU A 253 -15.04 -13.99 -10.52
C LEU A 253 -13.66 -13.34 -10.65
N PHE A 254 -13.61 -12.03 -10.37
CA PHE A 254 -12.36 -11.31 -10.29
C PHE A 254 -11.94 -11.12 -8.84
N CYS A 255 -10.69 -11.45 -8.54
CA CYS A 255 -10.02 -10.96 -7.35
C CYS A 255 -9.29 -9.65 -7.68
N GLU A 256 -9.38 -8.71 -6.77
CA GLU A 256 -8.67 -7.44 -6.78
C GLU A 256 -7.96 -7.28 -5.43
N ASP A 257 -6.90 -6.51 -5.36
CA ASP A 257 -6.29 -6.17 -4.07
C ASP A 257 -7.24 -5.33 -3.20
N SER A 258 -7.79 -4.27 -3.77
CA SER A 258 -8.66 -3.32 -3.08
C SER A 258 -9.53 -2.52 -4.05
N ILE A 259 -10.65 -1.99 -3.58
CA ILE A 259 -11.45 -0.98 -4.31
C ILE A 259 -11.29 0.34 -3.58
N VAL A 260 -10.42 1.22 -4.09
CA VAL A 260 -10.21 2.56 -3.52
C VAL A 260 -11.28 3.53 -4.00
N ARG A 261 -11.28 3.87 -5.29
CA ARG A 261 -12.23 4.82 -5.92
C ARG A 261 -13.30 4.15 -6.79
N GLY A 262 -12.95 3.03 -7.39
CA GLY A 262 -13.86 2.24 -8.23
C GLY A 262 -14.09 2.77 -9.66
N THR A 263 -13.62 3.98 -10.03
CA THR A 263 -13.88 4.57 -11.35
C THR A 263 -13.35 3.73 -12.50
N GLN A 264 -12.07 3.36 -12.46
CA GLN A 264 -11.46 2.52 -13.50
C GLN A 264 -12.06 1.10 -13.54
N LEU A 265 -12.44 0.57 -12.37
CA LEU A 265 -13.05 -0.75 -12.26
C LEU A 265 -14.40 -0.81 -12.93
N LYS A 266 -15.21 0.24 -12.81
CA LYS A 266 -16.52 0.36 -13.50
C LYS A 266 -16.39 0.24 -15.02
N ASP A 267 -15.39 0.91 -15.60
CA ASP A 267 -15.14 0.86 -17.04
C ASP A 267 -14.68 -0.54 -17.47
N ASN A 268 -13.83 -1.18 -16.69
CA ASN A 268 -13.38 -2.56 -16.96
C ASN A 268 -14.55 -3.56 -16.89
N VAL A 269 -15.44 -3.42 -15.93
CA VAL A 269 -16.66 -4.25 -15.82
C VAL A 269 -17.57 -4.04 -17.02
N GLN A 270 -17.75 -2.79 -17.47
CA GLN A 270 -18.53 -2.51 -18.67
C GLN A 270 -17.95 -3.17 -19.91
N ILE A 271 -16.63 -3.11 -20.10
CA ILE A 271 -15.95 -3.79 -21.21
C ILE A 271 -16.26 -5.29 -21.20
N LEU A 272 -16.27 -5.95 -20.04
CA LEU A 272 -16.61 -7.37 -19.96
C LEU A 272 -18.03 -7.65 -20.45
N TYR A 273 -19.02 -6.86 -20.05
CA TYR A 273 -20.39 -7.01 -20.52
C TYR A 273 -20.52 -6.72 -22.02
N ASP A 274 -19.81 -5.72 -22.55
CA ASP A 274 -19.78 -5.40 -23.98
C ASP A 274 -19.17 -6.54 -24.82
N TYR A 275 -18.28 -7.35 -24.23
CA TYR A 275 -17.71 -8.56 -24.82
C TYR A 275 -18.54 -9.83 -24.55
N GLY A 276 -19.74 -9.68 -23.95
CA GLY A 276 -20.70 -10.77 -23.76
C GLY A 276 -20.52 -11.58 -22.48
N ALA A 277 -19.90 -11.04 -21.45
CA ALA A 277 -19.90 -11.67 -20.13
C ALA A 277 -21.32 -11.85 -19.61
N ARG A 278 -21.63 -13.01 -19.04
CA ARG A 278 -22.94 -13.31 -18.47
C ARG A 278 -23.09 -12.73 -17.07
N GLU A 279 -22.09 -12.93 -16.24
CA GLU A 279 -22.05 -12.42 -14.86
C GLU A 279 -20.61 -12.00 -14.52
N VAL A 280 -20.50 -10.94 -13.70
CA VAL A 280 -19.22 -10.44 -13.19
C VAL A 280 -19.31 -10.29 -11.68
N HIS A 281 -18.54 -11.09 -10.98
CA HIS A 281 -18.42 -11.11 -9.52
C HIS A 281 -17.06 -10.55 -9.10
N MET A 282 -16.99 -9.86 -7.95
CA MET A 282 -15.75 -9.25 -7.47
C MET A 282 -15.48 -9.63 -6.01
N ARG A 283 -14.21 -9.96 -5.72
CA ARG A 283 -13.73 -10.29 -4.38
C ARG A 283 -12.44 -9.51 -4.08
N PRO A 284 -12.56 -8.31 -3.48
CA PRO A 284 -11.39 -7.58 -2.99
C PRO A 284 -10.73 -8.33 -1.82
N ALA A 285 -9.40 -8.37 -1.82
CA ALA A 285 -8.60 -9.12 -0.84
C ALA A 285 -8.42 -8.42 0.50
N CYS A 286 -9.01 -7.24 0.68
CA CYS A 286 -9.07 -6.52 1.95
C CYS A 286 -10.50 -6.01 2.20
N PRO A 287 -10.84 -5.56 3.42
CA PRO A 287 -12.11 -4.91 3.71
C PRO A 287 -12.29 -3.59 2.96
N THR A 288 -13.50 -3.04 2.97
CA THR A 288 -13.76 -1.71 2.40
C THR A 288 -12.94 -0.63 3.11
N LEU A 289 -12.28 0.23 2.35
CA LEU A 289 -11.52 1.36 2.87
C LEU A 289 -12.49 2.43 3.40
N ILE A 290 -12.41 2.72 4.70
CA ILE A 290 -13.26 3.69 5.39
C ILE A 290 -12.46 4.89 5.89
N TYR A 291 -11.23 4.65 6.38
CA TYR A 291 -10.39 5.68 6.97
C TYR A 291 -9.23 6.04 6.03
N PRO A 292 -9.10 7.32 5.63
CA PRO A 292 -7.94 7.77 4.86
C PRO A 292 -6.64 7.47 5.61
N CYS A 293 -5.61 7.05 4.88
CA CYS A 293 -4.33 6.76 5.49
C CYS A 293 -3.65 8.02 6.04
N GLU A 294 -3.33 8.03 7.32
CA GLU A 294 -2.62 9.13 8.02
C GLU A 294 -1.10 8.93 8.08
N PHE A 295 -0.59 7.78 7.62
CA PHE A 295 0.80 7.37 7.86
C PHE A 295 1.63 7.20 6.60
N LEU A 296 0.98 6.92 5.50
CA LEU A 296 1.59 6.77 4.17
C LEU A 296 0.68 7.45 3.16
N ASN A 297 1.22 7.98 2.08
CA ASN A 297 0.40 8.65 1.05
C ASN A 297 -0.42 7.68 0.20
N PHE A 298 -0.81 6.53 0.75
CA PHE A 298 -1.38 5.44 0.00
C PHE A 298 -2.81 5.69 -0.51
N SER A 299 -3.70 6.09 0.39
CA SER A 299 -5.08 6.44 0.07
C SER A 299 -5.31 7.95 0.12
N THR A 300 -4.26 8.73 -0.15
CA THR A 300 -4.37 10.18 -0.15
C THR A 300 -5.28 10.60 -1.29
N SER A 301 -6.40 11.16 -0.95
CA SER A 301 -7.37 11.73 -1.86
C SER A 301 -7.60 13.20 -1.50
N ARG A 302 -8.02 14.00 -2.48
CA ARG A 302 -8.35 15.42 -2.25
C ARG A 302 -9.56 15.58 -1.35
N ALA A 303 -10.46 14.58 -1.35
CA ALA A 303 -11.62 14.51 -0.49
C ALA A 303 -11.78 13.08 0.06
N THR A 304 -12.31 12.94 1.28
CA THR A 304 -12.62 11.63 1.88
C THR A 304 -13.60 10.82 1.03
N THR A 305 -14.53 11.51 0.37
CA THR A 305 -15.52 10.92 -0.56
C THR A 305 -14.92 10.34 -1.86
N ASP A 306 -13.64 10.53 -2.11
CA ASP A 306 -12.93 9.79 -3.15
C ASP A 306 -12.84 8.29 -2.83
N LEU A 307 -12.90 7.89 -1.55
CA LEU A 307 -12.99 6.50 -1.15
C LEU A 307 -14.39 5.95 -1.48
N ALA A 308 -14.45 4.82 -2.18
CA ALA A 308 -15.72 4.19 -2.58
C ALA A 308 -16.64 3.92 -1.38
N GLY A 309 -16.07 3.52 -0.22
CA GLY A 309 -16.80 3.33 1.03
C GLY A 309 -17.42 4.64 1.53
N ARG A 310 -16.64 5.71 1.64
CA ARG A 310 -17.09 7.03 2.12
C ARG A 310 -18.13 7.65 1.20
N SER A 311 -17.91 7.56 -0.11
CA SER A 311 -18.89 8.01 -1.08
C SER A 311 -20.21 7.24 -1.02
N ALA A 312 -20.18 5.94 -0.71
CA ALA A 312 -21.40 5.16 -0.51
C ALA A 312 -22.13 5.53 0.80
N ILE A 313 -21.38 5.84 1.86
CA ILE A 313 -21.93 6.34 3.14
C ILE A 313 -22.60 7.71 2.93
N GLU A 314 -21.97 8.63 2.20
CA GLU A 314 -22.56 9.92 1.87
C GLU A 314 -23.91 9.77 1.16
N ASP A 315 -24.03 8.86 0.20
CA ASP A 315 -25.30 8.57 -0.47
C ASP A 315 -26.39 8.01 0.46
N LEU A 316 -25.98 7.24 1.48
CA LEU A 316 -26.91 6.56 2.39
C LEU A 316 -27.35 7.44 3.56
N GLU A 317 -26.45 8.29 4.07
CA GLU A 317 -26.64 9.04 5.32
C GLU A 317 -26.71 10.57 5.11
N GLY A 318 -26.42 11.06 3.88
CA GLY A 318 -26.29 12.49 3.58
C GLY A 318 -25.03 13.15 4.15
N SER A 319 -24.09 12.36 4.68
CA SER A 319 -22.77 12.76 5.17
C SER A 319 -21.84 11.55 5.12
N ASP A 320 -20.57 11.76 4.81
CA ASP A 320 -19.59 10.69 4.64
C ASP A 320 -18.93 10.22 5.96
N ASP A 321 -19.22 10.89 7.08
CA ASP A 321 -18.57 10.64 8.40
C ASP A 321 -19.48 9.99 9.45
N ARG A 322 -20.73 9.67 9.11
CA ARG A 322 -21.68 9.07 10.05
C ARG A 322 -21.48 7.56 10.19
N TYR A 323 -21.59 7.06 11.42
CA TYR A 323 -21.62 5.64 11.77
C TYR A 323 -20.44 4.82 11.22
N LEU A 324 -19.26 5.43 11.10
CA LEU A 324 -18.09 4.82 10.47
C LEU A 324 -17.72 3.46 11.05
N LYS A 325 -17.82 3.29 12.38
CA LYS A 325 -17.55 1.99 13.04
C LYS A 325 -18.51 0.89 12.59
N ASP A 326 -19.81 1.21 12.45
CA ASP A 326 -20.80 0.24 11.98
C ASP A 326 -20.52 -0.15 10.51
N TYR A 327 -20.15 0.84 9.67
CA TYR A 327 -19.78 0.60 8.28
C TYR A 327 -18.49 -0.21 8.15
N ALA A 328 -17.53 -0.01 9.03
CA ALA A 328 -16.27 -0.76 9.07
C ALA A 328 -16.44 -2.19 9.60
N THR A 329 -17.48 -2.44 10.41
CA THR A 329 -17.72 -3.75 11.02
C THR A 329 -18.42 -4.69 10.04
N ALA A 330 -17.73 -5.76 9.64
CA ALA A 330 -18.24 -6.74 8.70
C ALA A 330 -19.55 -7.38 9.19
N GLY A 331 -20.55 -7.50 8.30
CA GLY A 331 -21.80 -8.17 8.56
C GLY A 331 -22.88 -7.34 9.28
N THR A 332 -22.62 -6.07 9.63
CA THR A 332 -23.68 -5.16 10.10
C THR A 332 -24.63 -4.81 8.95
N GLU A 333 -25.82 -4.32 9.27
CA GLU A 333 -26.79 -3.86 8.26
C GLU A 333 -26.20 -2.72 7.41
N ARG A 334 -25.56 -1.74 8.08
CA ARG A 334 -24.90 -0.62 7.40
C ARG A 334 -23.75 -1.07 6.49
N ASN A 335 -22.91 -1.99 6.94
CA ASN A 335 -21.83 -2.55 6.13
C ASN A 335 -22.38 -3.23 4.87
N ARG A 336 -23.43 -4.05 5.00
CA ARG A 336 -24.11 -4.68 3.85
C ARG A 336 -24.72 -3.66 2.89
N ALA A 337 -25.38 -2.62 3.41
CA ALA A 337 -25.98 -1.55 2.59
C ALA A 337 -24.92 -0.78 1.78
N MET A 338 -23.76 -0.45 2.41
CA MET A 338 -22.63 0.18 1.76
C MET A 338 -22.06 -0.70 0.64
N ILE A 339 -21.82 -1.97 0.92
CA ILE A 339 -21.29 -2.92 -0.07
C ILE A 339 -22.25 -3.07 -1.25
N ASP A 340 -23.55 -3.14 -1.00
CA ASP A 340 -24.55 -3.22 -2.06
C ASP A 340 -24.60 -1.94 -2.90
N LYS A 341 -24.47 -0.77 -2.29
CA LYS A 341 -24.35 0.51 -3.00
C LYS A 341 -23.12 0.55 -3.91
N ILE A 342 -21.96 0.10 -3.44
CA ILE A 342 -20.73 -0.01 -4.24
C ILE A 342 -20.94 -1.01 -5.40
N ARG A 343 -21.52 -2.18 -5.11
CA ARG A 343 -21.85 -3.20 -6.12
C ARG A 343 -22.68 -2.63 -7.27
N GLN A 344 -23.77 -1.92 -6.92
CA GLN A 344 -24.67 -1.30 -7.91
C GLN A 344 -23.94 -0.26 -8.78
N ARG A 345 -23.12 0.61 -8.17
CA ARG A 345 -22.32 1.62 -8.89
C ARG A 345 -21.34 1.01 -9.88
N LEU A 346 -20.75 -0.14 -9.51
CA LEU A 346 -19.79 -0.87 -10.32
C LEU A 346 -20.45 -1.85 -11.32
N ARG A 347 -21.81 -1.97 -11.29
CA ARG A 347 -22.58 -2.89 -12.13
C ARG A 347 -22.18 -4.36 -11.96
N LEU A 348 -21.73 -4.75 -10.78
CA LEU A 348 -21.34 -6.12 -10.49
C LEU A 348 -22.55 -7.00 -10.18
N THR A 349 -22.50 -8.26 -10.59
CA THR A 349 -23.50 -9.28 -10.20
C THR A 349 -23.42 -9.53 -8.69
N SER A 350 -22.22 -9.67 -8.13
CA SER A 350 -21.99 -9.71 -6.68
C SER A 350 -20.67 -9.08 -6.26
N LEU A 351 -20.65 -8.53 -5.05
CA LEU A 351 -19.46 -7.98 -4.41
C LEU A 351 -19.39 -8.47 -2.97
N LYS A 352 -18.24 -9.03 -2.58
CA LYS A 352 -17.98 -9.48 -1.22
C LYS A 352 -16.52 -9.22 -0.87
N TYR A 353 -16.31 -8.45 0.17
CA TYR A 353 -14.98 -8.08 0.64
C TYR A 353 -14.38 -9.15 1.58
N GLN A 354 -13.07 -9.17 1.67
CA GLN A 354 -12.34 -9.93 2.68
C GLN A 354 -12.73 -9.44 4.08
N ARG A 355 -12.73 -10.35 5.05
CA ARG A 355 -12.83 -9.99 6.46
C ARG A 355 -11.48 -9.55 6.99
N LEU A 356 -11.47 -8.63 7.95
CA LEU A 356 -10.20 -8.12 8.51
C LEU A 356 -9.42 -9.22 9.23
N GLU A 357 -10.11 -10.06 9.98
CA GLU A 357 -9.52 -11.18 10.71
C GLU A 357 -8.83 -12.17 9.76
N ASP A 358 -9.50 -12.50 8.65
CA ASP A 358 -8.96 -13.42 7.64
C ASP A 358 -7.74 -12.85 6.92
N LEU A 359 -7.70 -11.52 6.72
CA LEU A 359 -6.53 -10.82 6.17
C LEU A 359 -5.34 -10.87 7.15
N VAL A 360 -5.58 -10.58 8.42
CA VAL A 360 -4.54 -10.62 9.46
C VAL A 360 -4.00 -12.05 9.62
N GLU A 361 -4.88 -13.06 9.62
CA GLU A 361 -4.48 -14.48 9.64
C GLU A 361 -3.65 -14.85 8.40
N ALA A 362 -4.03 -14.37 7.22
CA ALA A 362 -3.29 -14.63 5.98
C ALA A 362 -1.88 -14.04 6.00
N ILE A 363 -1.69 -12.85 6.59
CA ILE A 363 -0.36 -12.24 6.80
C ILE A 363 0.45 -13.11 7.78
N GLY A 364 -0.14 -13.50 8.91
CA GLY A 364 0.49 -14.40 9.89
C GLY A 364 1.36 -13.68 10.92
N LEU A 365 1.25 -12.36 11.06
CA LEU A 365 1.80 -11.60 12.19
C LEU A 365 0.72 -11.41 13.27
N PRO A 366 1.12 -11.21 14.54
CA PRO A 366 0.20 -10.79 15.58
C PRO A 366 -0.55 -9.50 15.20
N ASN A 367 -1.85 -9.45 15.49
CA ASN A 367 -2.71 -8.32 15.08
C ASN A 367 -2.18 -6.97 15.59
N GLU A 368 -1.67 -6.94 16.82
CA GLU A 368 -1.07 -5.73 17.43
C GLU A 368 0.17 -5.21 16.72
N LYS A 369 0.80 -6.02 15.86
CA LYS A 369 1.97 -5.64 15.06
C LYS A 369 1.61 -5.14 13.66
N ILE A 370 0.34 -5.20 13.27
CA ILE A 370 -0.12 -4.84 11.93
C ILE A 370 -0.92 -3.54 11.98
N CYS A 371 -0.63 -2.60 11.08
CA CYS A 371 -1.45 -1.41 10.89
C CYS A 371 -2.66 -1.74 10.01
N THR A 372 -3.85 -1.64 10.59
CA THR A 372 -5.15 -1.87 9.93
C THR A 372 -6.01 -0.60 9.85
N HIS A 373 -5.42 0.55 10.12
CA HIS A 373 -6.09 1.86 10.22
C HIS A 373 -7.06 2.15 9.05
N CYS A 374 -6.68 1.82 7.82
CA CYS A 374 -7.52 2.12 6.65
C CYS A 374 -8.91 1.47 6.68
N TRP A 375 -9.08 0.42 7.47
CA TRP A 375 -10.31 -0.37 7.57
C TRP A 375 -11.08 -0.13 8.86
N ASP A 376 -10.40 -0.06 10.00
CA ASP A 376 -11.00 0.00 11.34
C ASP A 376 -10.75 1.31 12.11
N GLY A 377 -9.89 2.20 11.58
CA GLY A 377 -9.52 3.45 12.21
C GLY A 377 -8.58 3.29 13.42
N SER A 378 -8.04 2.09 13.65
CA SER A 378 -7.12 1.84 14.77
C SER A 378 -5.78 2.55 14.59
N SER A 379 -5.22 3.05 15.69
CA SER A 379 -3.90 3.68 15.71
C SER A 379 -3.33 3.64 17.12
N TYR A 380 -1.98 3.61 17.24
CA TYR A 380 -1.27 3.82 18.51
C TYR A 380 -1.03 5.30 18.85
N PHE A 381 -1.57 6.22 18.08
CA PHE A 381 -1.52 7.68 18.39
C PHE A 381 -2.72 8.13 19.20
#